data_006ba26dccb2617002e074c138d2afe2
#
_entry.id   006ba26dccb2617002e074c138d2afe2
#
_cell.length_a   1.000
_cell.length_b   1.000
_cell.length_c   1.000
_cell.angle_alpha   90.00
_cell.angle_beta   90.00
_cell.angle_gamma   90.00
#
_symmetry.space_group_name_H-M   'P 1'
#
loop_
_entity.id
_entity.type
_entity.pdbx_description
1 polymer ?
#
loop_
_entity_poly.entity_id
_entity_poly.type
_entity_poly.pdbx_seq_one_letter_code
_entity_poly.pdbx_strand_id
1 'polypeptide(L)'
;MKFIDITREVLSCPVFPGDPVASLERVAKIEDGSQYNLGKIEMCLHNGTHMDAPLHFLSDEKDITEIPHEAFFGPCVVVEANTEMITGAFVEEYFPRNAKRVLVKSGGKAVFHESAASAIAHLGYYLVGTDGMTVEPEGSDGRTHRMFLMDNIALLENLDLSNVKKGDYFLSAAPIKISGAEAAPVRAFLVSDFIFWSGDNK
;
A
#
# COMPACT_ATOMS: atom_id res chain seq x y z
N MET A 1 -9.73 6.48 -20.20
CA MET A 1 -8.78 6.36 -19.09
C MET A 1 -9.26 7.24 -17.94
N LYS A 2 -9.48 6.66 -16.76
CA LYS A 2 -9.91 7.37 -15.55
C LYS A 2 -8.91 7.07 -14.44
N PHE A 3 -8.43 8.12 -13.77
CA PHE A 3 -7.55 8.01 -12.61
C PHE A 3 -8.38 8.13 -11.32
N ILE A 4 -8.15 7.25 -10.38
CA ILE A 4 -8.76 7.25 -9.06
C ILE A 4 -7.61 7.34 -8.05
N ASP A 5 -7.52 8.47 -7.36
CA ASP A 5 -6.57 8.63 -6.25
C ASP A 5 -7.08 7.83 -5.05
N ILE A 6 -6.25 6.93 -4.58
CA ILE A 6 -6.55 6.04 -3.44
C ILE A 6 -5.59 6.30 -2.26
N THR A 7 -5.03 7.51 -2.22
CA THR A 7 -4.07 7.93 -1.20
C THR A 7 -4.79 8.66 -0.06
N ARG A 8 -4.49 8.32 1.18
CA ARG A 8 -4.87 9.13 2.34
C ARG A 8 -3.87 10.28 2.53
N GLU A 9 -4.40 11.46 2.81
CA GLU A 9 -3.61 12.67 3.04
C GLU A 9 -2.86 12.55 4.39
N VAL A 10 -1.55 12.74 4.38
CA VAL A 10 -0.64 12.36 5.46
C VAL A 10 -0.78 13.19 6.73
N LEU A 11 -1.17 14.47 6.62
CA LEU A 11 -1.28 15.36 7.78
C LEU A 11 -2.61 15.21 8.53
N SER A 12 -3.64 14.68 7.87
CA SER A 12 -5.00 14.59 8.41
C SER A 12 -5.52 13.17 8.61
N CYS A 13 -4.84 12.16 8.07
CA CYS A 13 -5.25 10.77 8.26
C CYS A 13 -5.01 10.31 9.71
N PRO A 14 -5.78 9.32 10.19
CA PRO A 14 -5.48 8.66 11.46
C PRO A 14 -4.08 8.06 11.45
N VAL A 15 -3.39 8.17 12.58
CA VAL A 15 -2.04 7.63 12.80
C VAL A 15 -2.14 6.37 13.65
N PHE A 16 -1.28 5.39 13.39
CA PHE A 16 -1.24 4.16 14.19
C PHE A 16 -0.94 4.50 15.65
N PRO A 17 -1.63 3.87 16.62
CA PRO A 17 -1.44 4.17 18.03
C PRO A 17 0.02 4.01 18.49
N GLY A 18 0.60 5.11 18.96
CA GLY A 18 2.01 5.17 19.40
C GLY A 18 2.98 5.78 18.39
N ASP A 19 2.59 5.91 17.13
CA ASP A 19 3.44 6.51 16.12
C ASP A 19 3.47 8.05 16.19
N PRO A 20 4.58 8.69 15.77
CA PRO A 20 4.65 10.14 15.64
C PRO A 20 3.65 10.70 14.62
N VAL A 21 2.99 11.79 14.96
CA VAL A 21 2.08 12.51 14.06
C VAL A 21 2.90 13.30 13.05
N ALA A 22 2.47 13.28 11.79
CA ALA A 22 3.10 14.07 10.73
C ALA A 22 2.91 15.57 10.95
N SER A 23 3.94 16.38 10.64
CA SER A 23 3.89 17.82 10.71
C SER A 23 4.52 18.51 9.49
N LEU A 24 3.99 19.67 9.13
CA LEU A 24 4.50 20.51 8.06
C LEU A 24 4.91 21.88 8.62
N GLU A 25 6.20 22.16 8.59
CA GLU A 25 6.77 23.46 8.94
C GLU A 25 6.96 24.33 7.70
N ARG A 26 6.61 25.61 7.77
CA ARG A 26 6.93 26.62 6.76
C ARG A 26 8.25 27.30 7.13
N VAL A 27 9.35 26.79 6.53
CA VAL A 27 10.72 27.29 6.77
C VAL A 27 10.94 28.67 6.15
N ALA A 28 10.31 28.96 5.00
CA ALA A 28 10.29 30.28 4.37
C ALA A 28 8.90 30.57 3.80
N LYS A 29 8.48 31.84 3.82
CA LYS A 29 7.18 32.29 3.34
C LYS A 29 7.29 33.57 2.51
N ILE A 30 6.59 33.62 1.36
CA ILE A 30 6.50 34.82 0.51
C ILE A 30 5.83 35.96 1.31
N GLU A 31 4.83 35.66 2.12
CA GLU A 31 4.11 36.63 2.97
C GLU A 31 5.04 37.31 4.01
N ASP A 32 6.13 36.65 4.42
CA ASP A 32 7.15 37.18 5.31
C ASP A 32 8.34 37.83 4.56
N GLY A 33 8.22 38.09 3.25
CA GLY A 33 9.23 38.73 2.41
C GLY A 33 10.24 37.80 1.75
N SER A 34 10.11 36.49 1.89
CA SER A 34 10.95 35.53 1.18
C SER A 34 10.62 35.48 -0.31
N GLN A 35 11.57 35.12 -1.17
CA GLN A 35 11.33 34.99 -2.62
C GLN A 35 10.44 33.77 -2.98
N TYR A 36 10.32 32.78 -2.10
CA TYR A 36 9.58 31.53 -2.30
C TYR A 36 9.04 30.99 -0.98
N ASN A 37 8.12 30.04 -1.09
CA ASN A 37 7.67 29.23 0.03
C ASN A 37 8.51 27.96 0.11
N LEU A 38 9.03 27.62 1.30
CA LEU A 38 9.76 26.39 1.57
C LEU A 38 9.09 25.66 2.73
N GLY A 39 8.70 24.40 2.49
CA GLY A 39 8.16 23.52 3.52
C GLY A 39 9.15 22.43 3.89
N LYS A 40 9.12 22.02 5.16
CA LYS A 40 9.77 20.82 5.69
C LYS A 40 8.68 19.92 6.26
N ILE A 41 8.69 18.65 5.89
CA ILE A 41 7.81 17.64 6.48
C ILE A 41 8.63 16.77 7.45
N GLU A 42 8.03 16.46 8.60
CA GLU A 42 8.51 15.47 9.54
C GLU A 42 7.39 14.46 9.78
N MET A 43 7.67 13.17 9.59
CA MET A 43 6.66 12.11 9.66
C MET A 43 7.30 10.74 9.91
N CYS A 44 6.53 9.82 10.50
CA CYS A 44 6.82 8.40 10.47
C CYS A 44 6.63 7.87 9.03
N LEU A 45 7.44 6.90 8.61
CA LEU A 45 7.34 6.32 7.27
C LEU A 45 6.03 5.55 7.03
N HIS A 46 5.34 5.19 8.12
CA HIS A 46 4.03 4.52 8.12
C HIS A 46 2.84 5.49 8.24
N ASN A 47 3.06 6.82 8.21
CA ASN A 47 1.96 7.78 8.19
C ASN A 47 1.28 7.84 6.81
N GLY A 48 -0.06 7.81 6.80
CA GLY A 48 -0.86 7.85 5.58
C GLY A 48 -0.73 6.57 4.74
N THR A 49 -0.96 6.68 3.44
CA THR A 49 -0.76 5.55 2.54
C THR A 49 0.73 5.31 2.34
N HIS A 50 1.19 4.11 2.65
CA HIS A 50 2.60 3.73 2.62
C HIS A 50 2.79 2.29 2.12
N MET A 51 4.03 1.94 1.84
CA MET A 51 4.44 0.59 1.46
C MET A 51 5.51 0.10 2.40
N ASP A 52 5.36 -1.14 2.93
CA ASP A 52 6.34 -1.81 3.75
C ASP A 52 7.28 -2.67 2.90
N ALA A 53 8.54 -2.65 3.29
CA ALA A 53 9.59 -3.53 2.78
C ALA A 53 9.93 -4.63 3.79
N PRO A 54 10.62 -5.71 3.38
CA PRO A 54 11.06 -6.78 4.28
C PRO A 54 11.76 -6.31 5.55
N LEU A 55 12.57 -5.24 5.45
CA LEU A 55 13.29 -4.65 6.58
C LEU A 55 12.38 -4.23 7.76
N HIS A 56 11.08 -4.01 7.52
CA HIS A 56 10.14 -3.61 8.57
C HIS A 56 10.03 -4.64 9.71
N PHE A 57 9.98 -5.93 9.38
CA PHE A 57 9.87 -7.01 10.37
C PHE A 57 11.01 -8.03 10.33
N LEU A 58 11.95 -7.89 9.39
CA LEU A 58 13.03 -8.84 9.17
C LEU A 58 14.38 -8.10 9.22
N SER A 59 15.25 -8.48 10.17
CA SER A 59 16.58 -7.88 10.28
C SER A 59 17.45 -8.21 9.07
N ASP A 60 18.22 -7.23 8.61
CA ASP A 60 19.20 -7.38 7.53
C ASP A 60 18.60 -7.83 6.17
N GLU A 61 17.30 -7.58 5.98
CA GLU A 61 16.58 -7.84 4.73
C GLU A 61 16.45 -6.58 3.86
N LYS A 62 15.79 -6.72 2.72
CA LYS A 62 15.62 -5.67 1.70
C LYS A 62 14.92 -4.43 2.25
N ASP A 63 15.51 -3.27 1.98
CA ASP A 63 14.87 -1.98 2.22
C ASP A 63 13.87 -1.60 1.11
N ILE A 64 13.21 -0.46 1.25
CA ILE A 64 12.18 0.00 0.31
C ILE A 64 12.73 0.24 -1.11
N THR A 65 14.02 0.49 -1.26
CA THR A 65 14.66 0.75 -2.58
C THR A 65 14.88 -0.53 -3.38
N GLU A 66 14.80 -1.68 -2.73
CA GLU A 66 15.04 -3.00 -3.31
C GLU A 66 13.74 -3.74 -3.67
N ILE A 67 12.57 -3.13 -3.37
CA ILE A 67 11.27 -3.67 -3.81
C ILE A 67 11.22 -3.68 -5.35
N PRO A 68 10.93 -4.83 -5.98
CA PRO A 68 10.83 -4.91 -7.43
C PRO A 68 9.74 -3.98 -7.99
N HIS A 69 10.02 -3.30 -9.11
CA HIS A 69 9.07 -2.37 -9.72
C HIS A 69 7.75 -3.05 -10.09
N GLU A 70 7.80 -4.34 -10.43
CA GLU A 70 6.63 -5.18 -10.69
C GLU A 70 5.70 -5.30 -9.47
N ALA A 71 6.16 -5.03 -8.26
CA ALA A 71 5.29 -5.05 -7.10
C ALA A 71 4.31 -3.87 -7.15
N PHE A 72 4.74 -2.67 -7.47
CA PHE A 72 3.94 -1.46 -7.32
C PHE A 72 3.41 -0.86 -8.63
N PHE A 73 3.72 -1.45 -9.80
CA PHE A 73 3.15 -1.09 -11.09
C PHE A 73 2.57 -2.30 -11.81
N GLY A 74 1.34 -2.18 -12.30
CA GLY A 74 0.77 -3.19 -13.20
C GLY A 74 -0.69 -3.51 -12.94
N PRO A 75 -1.24 -4.51 -13.67
CA PRO A 75 -2.59 -5.00 -13.46
C PRO A 75 -2.83 -5.39 -12.00
N CYS A 76 -3.97 -4.97 -11.46
CA CYS A 76 -4.36 -5.13 -10.07
C CYS A 76 -5.85 -5.45 -9.99
N VAL A 77 -6.25 -6.24 -9.01
CA VAL A 77 -7.65 -6.50 -8.72
C VAL A 77 -8.04 -5.88 -7.38
N VAL A 78 -9.23 -5.29 -7.32
CA VAL A 78 -9.86 -4.86 -6.07
C VAL A 78 -10.91 -5.90 -5.69
N VAL A 79 -10.77 -6.49 -4.51
CA VAL A 79 -11.68 -7.46 -3.89
C VAL A 79 -12.40 -6.79 -2.72
N GLU A 80 -13.72 -6.94 -2.64
CA GLU A 80 -14.49 -6.50 -1.48
C GLU A 80 -14.56 -7.62 -0.43
N ALA A 81 -14.24 -7.28 0.82
CA ALA A 81 -14.29 -8.17 1.95
C ALA A 81 -15.34 -7.69 2.97
N ASN A 82 -16.38 -8.47 3.15
CA ASN A 82 -17.41 -8.26 4.17
C ASN A 82 -17.13 -9.08 5.43
N THR A 83 -15.86 -9.21 5.79
CA THR A 83 -15.39 -9.92 6.97
C THR A 83 -14.29 -9.10 7.65
N GLU A 84 -14.13 -9.30 8.95
CA GLU A 84 -13.05 -8.66 9.72
C GLU A 84 -11.72 -9.44 9.65
N MET A 85 -11.77 -10.71 9.20
CA MET A 85 -10.60 -11.56 9.10
C MET A 85 -10.51 -12.20 7.70
N ILE A 86 -9.45 -11.89 6.97
CA ILE A 86 -9.11 -12.56 5.71
C ILE A 86 -8.34 -13.84 6.04
N THR A 87 -8.91 -14.98 5.70
CA THR A 87 -8.31 -16.30 5.90
C THR A 87 -7.82 -16.92 4.60
N GLY A 88 -7.06 -18.03 4.67
CA GLY A 88 -6.69 -18.79 3.48
C GLY A 88 -7.90 -19.24 2.65
N ALA A 89 -8.98 -19.68 3.30
CA ALA A 89 -10.21 -20.05 2.61
C ALA A 89 -10.84 -18.87 1.86
N PHE A 90 -10.84 -17.67 2.45
CA PHE A 90 -11.28 -16.45 1.76
C PHE A 90 -10.43 -16.17 0.52
N VAL A 91 -9.10 -16.30 0.64
CA VAL A 91 -8.18 -16.12 -0.48
C VAL A 91 -8.44 -17.12 -1.60
N GLU A 92 -8.60 -18.40 -1.28
CA GLU A 92 -8.88 -19.46 -2.26
C GLU A 92 -10.20 -19.25 -3.00
N GLU A 93 -11.20 -18.68 -2.34
CA GLU A 93 -12.54 -18.45 -2.90
C GLU A 93 -12.61 -17.15 -3.73
N TYR A 94 -11.99 -16.05 -3.27
CA TYR A 94 -12.24 -14.73 -3.84
C TYR A 94 -11.05 -14.10 -4.60
N PHE A 95 -9.80 -14.58 -4.41
CA PHE A 95 -8.66 -13.97 -5.07
C PHE A 95 -8.41 -14.61 -6.45
N PRO A 96 -8.28 -13.80 -7.52
CA PRO A 96 -8.01 -14.31 -8.85
C PRO A 96 -6.63 -14.99 -8.94
N ARG A 97 -6.60 -16.20 -9.45
CA ARG A 97 -5.35 -17.00 -9.54
C ARG A 97 -4.29 -16.44 -10.50
N ASN A 98 -4.69 -15.58 -11.43
CA ASN A 98 -3.83 -15.00 -12.45
C ASN A 98 -3.44 -13.55 -12.15
N ALA A 99 -3.91 -12.96 -11.05
CA ALA A 99 -3.51 -11.63 -10.60
C ALA A 99 -2.17 -11.70 -9.87
N LYS A 100 -1.45 -10.58 -9.86
CA LYS A 100 -0.18 -10.43 -9.14
C LYS A 100 -0.24 -9.33 -8.08
N ARG A 101 -1.30 -8.53 -8.07
CA ARG A 101 -1.57 -7.47 -7.08
C ARG A 101 -3.03 -7.51 -6.72
N VAL A 102 -3.30 -7.41 -5.45
CA VAL A 102 -4.66 -7.36 -4.93
C VAL A 102 -4.80 -6.24 -3.90
N LEU A 103 -5.89 -5.49 -3.99
CA LEU A 103 -6.27 -4.53 -2.95
C LEU A 103 -7.57 -5.03 -2.31
N VAL A 104 -7.56 -5.12 -1.00
CA VAL A 104 -8.73 -5.57 -0.22
C VAL A 104 -9.46 -4.35 0.31
N LYS A 105 -10.70 -4.18 -0.15
CA LYS A 105 -11.63 -3.15 0.31
C LYS A 105 -12.54 -3.74 1.40
N SER A 106 -12.41 -3.25 2.61
CA SER A 106 -13.15 -3.72 3.77
C SER A 106 -13.83 -2.61 4.58
N GLY A 107 -13.64 -1.35 4.18
CA GLY A 107 -13.98 -0.18 5.00
C GLY A 107 -13.03 0.02 6.17
N GLY A 108 -11.79 -0.43 6.02
CA GLY A 108 -10.73 -0.31 7.03
C GLY A 108 -10.80 -1.31 8.18
N LYS A 109 -11.59 -2.39 8.05
CA LYS A 109 -11.89 -3.32 9.15
C LYS A 109 -11.16 -4.65 9.08
N ALA A 110 -10.84 -5.12 7.85
CA ALA A 110 -10.26 -6.43 7.68
C ALA A 110 -8.76 -6.44 7.95
N VAL A 111 -8.35 -7.45 8.69
CA VAL A 111 -6.97 -7.85 8.93
C VAL A 111 -6.74 -9.25 8.35
N PHE A 112 -5.50 -9.70 8.28
CA PHE A 112 -5.15 -10.97 7.64
C PHE A 112 -4.70 -11.99 8.67
N HIS A 113 -5.24 -13.19 8.56
CA HIS A 113 -4.74 -14.35 9.29
C HIS A 113 -3.51 -14.94 8.57
N GLU A 114 -2.63 -15.60 9.30
CA GLU A 114 -1.43 -16.27 8.76
C GLU A 114 -1.74 -17.21 7.57
N SER A 115 -2.87 -17.90 7.60
CA SER A 115 -3.29 -18.77 6.49
C SER A 115 -3.57 -18.00 5.20
N ALA A 116 -3.96 -16.72 5.29
CA ALA A 116 -4.12 -15.88 4.12
C ALA A 116 -2.76 -15.53 3.50
N ALA A 117 -1.77 -15.18 4.34
CA ALA A 117 -0.41 -14.90 3.86
C ALA A 117 0.16 -16.12 3.13
N SER A 118 0.03 -17.33 3.70
CA SER A 118 0.44 -18.57 3.04
C SER A 118 -0.27 -18.82 1.70
N ALA A 119 -1.57 -18.62 1.65
CA ALA A 119 -2.35 -18.84 0.42
C ALA A 119 -1.98 -17.82 -0.68
N ILE A 120 -1.77 -16.55 -0.30
CA ILE A 120 -1.38 -15.46 -1.20
C ILE A 120 0.02 -15.71 -1.77
N ALA A 121 0.97 -16.14 -0.92
CA ALA A 121 2.31 -16.55 -1.34
C ALA A 121 2.27 -17.71 -2.35
N HIS A 122 1.46 -18.74 -2.06
CA HIS A 122 1.27 -19.88 -2.96
C HIS A 122 0.69 -19.46 -4.34
N LEU A 123 -0.17 -18.47 -4.39
CA LEU A 123 -0.71 -17.90 -5.63
C LEU A 123 0.30 -17.00 -6.37
N GLY A 124 1.42 -16.66 -5.74
CA GLY A 124 2.52 -15.88 -6.33
C GLY A 124 2.15 -14.41 -6.56
N TYR A 125 1.47 -13.80 -5.61
CA TYR A 125 1.24 -12.36 -5.60
C TYR A 125 2.53 -11.60 -5.27
N TYR A 126 2.67 -10.39 -5.79
CA TYR A 126 3.79 -9.48 -5.53
C TYR A 126 3.42 -8.39 -4.52
N LEU A 127 2.11 -8.08 -4.42
CA LEU A 127 1.62 -7.03 -3.56
C LEU A 127 0.23 -7.36 -3.02
N VAL A 128 0.04 -7.09 -1.74
CA VAL A 128 -1.25 -7.02 -1.07
C VAL A 128 -1.45 -5.59 -0.57
N GLY A 129 -2.61 -5.00 -0.88
CA GLY A 129 -3.00 -3.70 -0.34
C GLY A 129 -4.27 -3.81 0.51
N THR A 130 -4.40 -2.92 1.49
CA THR A 130 -5.57 -2.83 2.37
C THR A 130 -5.98 -1.38 2.61
N ASP A 131 -7.29 -1.16 2.79
CA ASP A 131 -7.82 0.10 3.30
C ASP A 131 -7.81 0.17 4.84
N GLY A 132 -7.33 -0.88 5.51
CA GLY A 132 -6.98 -0.89 6.93
C GLY A 132 -5.68 -0.16 7.21
N MET A 133 -5.47 0.20 8.48
CA MET A 133 -4.21 0.82 8.94
C MET A 133 -3.06 -0.17 8.96
N THR A 134 -3.36 -1.47 9.04
CA THR A 134 -2.41 -2.56 9.06
C THR A 134 -3.06 -3.85 8.58
N VAL A 135 -2.26 -4.77 8.06
CA VAL A 135 -2.68 -6.16 7.78
C VAL A 135 -2.74 -7.03 9.04
N GLU A 136 -2.12 -6.57 10.14
CA GLU A 136 -1.93 -7.35 11.35
C GLU A 136 -3.16 -7.34 12.26
N PRO A 137 -3.60 -8.49 12.82
CA PRO A 137 -4.62 -8.52 13.87
C PRO A 137 -4.15 -7.79 15.15
N GLU A 138 -5.08 -7.11 15.82
CA GLU A 138 -4.80 -6.45 17.09
C GLU A 138 -4.26 -7.45 18.14
N GLY A 139 -3.22 -7.06 18.85
CA GLY A 139 -2.59 -7.88 19.89
C GLY A 139 -1.75 -9.05 19.37
N SER A 140 -1.50 -9.13 18.08
CA SER A 140 -0.60 -10.11 17.49
C SER A 140 0.87 -9.69 17.68
N ASP A 141 1.77 -10.63 17.41
CA ASP A 141 3.21 -10.43 17.53
C ASP A 141 3.90 -10.06 16.20
N GLY A 142 3.17 -9.59 15.19
CA GLY A 142 3.69 -9.23 13.86
C GLY A 142 3.92 -10.43 12.95
N ARG A 143 3.30 -11.56 13.22
CA ARG A 143 3.53 -12.81 12.48
C ARG A 143 3.00 -12.74 11.06
N THR A 144 1.86 -12.11 10.84
CA THR A 144 1.29 -11.95 9.50
C THR A 144 2.18 -11.09 8.61
N HIS A 145 2.71 -9.97 9.14
CA HIS A 145 3.70 -9.16 8.41
C HIS A 145 4.93 -9.99 8.04
N ARG A 146 5.53 -10.68 9.02
CA ARG A 146 6.71 -11.51 8.75
C ARG A 146 6.46 -12.52 7.65
N MET A 147 5.32 -13.18 7.62
CA MET A 147 5.00 -14.16 6.58
C MET A 147 4.92 -13.54 5.19
N PHE A 148 4.23 -12.40 5.03
CA PHE A 148 4.20 -11.71 3.76
C PHE A 148 5.59 -11.26 3.30
N LEU A 149 6.33 -10.63 4.20
CA LEU A 149 7.62 -10.03 3.88
C LEU A 149 8.73 -11.06 3.62
N MET A 150 8.70 -12.23 4.30
CA MET A 150 9.59 -13.37 4.00
C MET A 150 9.40 -13.90 2.58
N ASP A 151 8.17 -13.86 2.04
CA ASP A 151 7.86 -14.25 0.68
C ASP A 151 8.03 -13.10 -0.33
N ASN A 152 8.64 -11.98 0.08
CA ASN A 152 8.85 -10.76 -0.71
C ASN A 152 7.54 -10.17 -1.27
N ILE A 153 6.44 -10.31 -0.56
CA ILE A 153 5.16 -9.69 -0.89
C ILE A 153 5.13 -8.30 -0.25
N ALA A 154 5.13 -7.25 -1.08
CA ALA A 154 5.03 -5.88 -0.60
C ALA A 154 3.64 -5.61 0.01
N LEU A 155 3.60 -4.89 1.12
CA LEU A 155 2.35 -4.49 1.77
C LEU A 155 2.08 -3.02 1.47
N LEU A 156 0.87 -2.72 1.01
CA LEU A 156 0.43 -1.34 0.71
C LEU A 156 -0.75 -1.02 1.63
N GLU A 157 -0.49 -0.28 2.67
CA GLU A 157 -1.43 -0.06 3.76
C GLU A 157 -2.07 1.32 3.75
N ASN A 158 -3.16 1.45 4.48
CA ASN A 158 -3.87 2.69 4.72
C ASN A 158 -4.37 3.36 3.42
N LEU A 159 -4.94 2.57 2.52
CA LEU A 159 -5.53 3.04 1.27
C LEU A 159 -6.90 3.72 1.50
N ASP A 160 -7.27 4.66 0.64
CA ASP A 160 -8.65 5.14 0.52
C ASP A 160 -9.36 4.43 -0.63
N LEU A 161 -10.03 3.32 -0.33
CA LEU A 161 -10.83 2.57 -1.30
C LEU A 161 -12.33 2.90 -1.23
N SER A 162 -12.75 3.93 -0.48
CA SER A 162 -14.15 4.28 -0.24
C SER A 162 -14.96 4.43 -1.54
N ASN A 163 -14.38 5.10 -2.54
CA ASN A 163 -15.01 5.36 -3.84
C ASN A 163 -14.59 4.37 -4.95
N VAL A 164 -13.90 3.28 -4.60
CA VAL A 164 -13.46 2.25 -5.55
C VAL A 164 -14.48 1.11 -5.57
N LYS A 165 -14.83 0.63 -6.76
CA LYS A 165 -15.64 -0.59 -6.93
C LYS A 165 -14.71 -1.79 -7.05
N LYS A 166 -15.23 -2.99 -6.68
CA LYS A 166 -14.51 -4.24 -6.99
C LYS A 166 -14.32 -4.39 -8.51
N GLY A 167 -13.20 -4.94 -8.92
CA GLY A 167 -12.89 -5.17 -10.34
C GLY A 167 -11.41 -5.00 -10.69
N ASP A 168 -11.16 -4.98 -11.99
CA ASP A 168 -9.81 -4.91 -12.54
C ASP A 168 -9.37 -3.47 -12.80
N TYR A 169 -8.13 -3.18 -12.44
CA TYR A 169 -7.50 -1.87 -12.57
C TYR A 169 -6.04 -2.03 -12.97
N PHE A 170 -5.40 -0.90 -13.24
CA PHE A 170 -3.95 -0.80 -13.24
C PHE A 170 -3.53 0.00 -12.01
N LEU A 171 -2.62 -0.54 -11.19
CA LEU A 171 -2.06 0.11 -10.01
C LEU A 171 -0.79 0.88 -10.37
N SER A 172 -0.67 2.09 -9.85
CA SER A 172 0.55 2.88 -9.76
C SER A 172 0.73 3.33 -8.32
N ALA A 173 1.72 2.77 -7.62
CA ALA A 173 1.91 2.96 -6.18
C ALA A 173 3.41 3.00 -5.81
N ALA A 174 4.21 3.77 -6.57
CA ALA A 174 5.65 3.85 -6.31
C ALA A 174 5.96 4.52 -4.97
N PRO A 175 6.73 3.86 -4.08
CA PRO A 175 7.19 4.48 -2.85
C PRO A 175 8.27 5.52 -3.11
N ILE A 176 8.43 6.48 -2.20
CA ILE A 176 9.58 7.39 -2.21
C ILE A 176 10.84 6.56 -1.99
N LYS A 177 11.88 6.81 -2.81
CA LYS A 177 13.14 6.07 -2.75
C LYS A 177 14.02 6.60 -1.62
N ILE A 178 14.06 5.88 -0.48
CA ILE A 178 14.83 6.22 0.72
C ILE A 178 15.68 5.01 1.09
N SER A 179 16.99 5.08 0.89
CA SER A 179 17.91 3.97 1.22
C SER A 179 17.93 3.71 2.73
N GLY A 180 17.87 2.44 3.11
CA GLY A 180 17.86 1.98 4.50
C GLY A 180 16.51 2.13 5.20
N ALA A 181 15.46 2.54 4.48
CA ALA A 181 14.13 2.69 5.05
C ALA A 181 13.34 1.37 4.97
N GLU A 182 12.67 1.03 6.06
CA GLU A 182 11.81 -0.15 6.20
C GLU A 182 10.45 0.02 5.52
N ALA A 183 10.06 1.26 5.23
CA ALA A 183 8.84 1.64 4.55
C ALA A 183 8.99 2.98 3.84
N ALA A 184 8.03 3.37 3.03
CA ALA A 184 7.96 4.73 2.52
C ALA A 184 6.54 5.16 2.14
N PRO A 185 6.24 6.48 2.25
CA PRO A 185 4.98 7.05 1.75
C PRO A 185 4.80 6.82 0.26
N VAL A 186 3.55 6.61 -0.12
CA VAL A 186 3.12 6.33 -1.50
C VAL A 186 2.02 7.29 -1.92
N ARG A 187 2.11 7.84 -3.15
CA ARG A 187 0.93 8.37 -3.84
C ARG A 187 0.37 7.28 -4.75
N ALA A 188 -0.72 6.64 -4.31
CA ALA A 188 -1.32 5.50 -4.98
C ALA A 188 -2.49 5.89 -5.88
N PHE A 189 -2.51 5.35 -7.10
CA PHE A 189 -3.59 5.53 -8.08
C PHE A 189 -4.04 4.21 -8.64
N LEU A 190 -5.36 4.09 -8.84
CA LEU A 190 -5.94 3.11 -9.75
C LEU A 190 -6.31 3.78 -11.08
N VAL A 191 -6.03 3.09 -12.16
CA VAL A 191 -6.42 3.52 -13.51
C VAL A 191 -7.41 2.53 -14.06
N SER A 192 -8.58 3.00 -14.51
CA SER A 192 -9.58 2.20 -15.24
C SER A 192 -9.71 2.71 -16.68
N ASP A 193 -10.40 1.92 -17.51
CA ASP A 193 -10.69 2.28 -18.91
C ASP A 193 -9.41 2.63 -19.70
N PHE A 194 -8.30 1.94 -19.42
CA PHE A 194 -7.08 2.14 -20.17
C PHE A 194 -7.04 1.25 -21.41
N ILE A 195 -6.72 1.86 -22.52
CA ILE A 195 -6.42 1.16 -23.76
C ILE A 195 -4.91 1.23 -23.92
N PHE A 196 -4.24 0.10 -23.93
CA PHE A 196 -2.85 0.07 -24.40
C PHE A 196 -2.87 0.54 -25.87
N TRP A 197 -2.20 1.64 -26.14
CA TRP A 197 -2.00 2.06 -27.50
C TRP A 197 -1.11 1.01 -28.20
N SER A 198 -1.73 0.11 -28.96
CA SER A 198 -0.99 -0.73 -29.91
C SER A 198 -0.55 0.22 -31.03
N GLY A 199 0.75 0.40 -31.17
CA GLY A 199 1.33 1.32 -32.17
C GLY A 199 1.09 0.94 -33.64
N ASP A 200 0.03 0.23 -33.97
CA ASP A 200 -0.35 -0.24 -35.31
C ASP A 200 -1.26 0.77 -36.04
N ASN A 201 -0.88 2.04 -36.00
CA ASN A 201 -1.44 3.03 -36.93
C ASN A 201 -0.29 3.62 -37.77
N LYS A 202 0.14 2.85 -38.77
CA LYS A 202 0.71 3.39 -39.99
C LYS A 202 -0.11 2.89 -41.18
#